data_a0fa28632ce2e673a92f5c35fab76370
#
_entry.id   a0fa28632ce2e673a92f5c35fab76370
#
_cell.length_a   1.000
_cell.length_b   1.000
_cell.length_c   1.000
_cell.angle_alpha   90.00
_cell.angle_beta   90.00
_cell.angle_gamma   90.00
#
_symmetry.space_group_name_H-M   'P 1'
#
loop_
_entity.id
_entity.type
_entity.pdbx_description
1 polymer ?
#
loop_
_entity_poly.entity_id
_entity_poly.type
_entity_poly.pdbx_seq_one_letter_code
_entity_poly.pdbx_strand_id
1 'polypeptide(L)'
;PQLGDKKQILDLSIRNAKFYRIEQLKQLQIVDPDRHTKRIMAQMQKDLRLPVEPRHIECFDNSNIQGTNPVAACVVFKDGKPSKKDYRHFNIKTVEGPDDFASMTEVVYRRYKRLLDENEPLPNLIIIDGGKGQLSSALKSLDELGLRGKIAIIGIAKRLEELFYPGDSIALYLDKKSETLKIIQQLRNEAHRFGITHHRDKRSKAALNSSIESIPGIGEKTMLTLIQHFKSVKRLKLATEKEISDVIGMSKAKKIVEFYNNN
;
A
#
# COMPACT_ATOMS: atom_id res chain seq x y z
N PRO A 1 -31.03 -14.86 -36.82
CA PRO A 1 -32.13 -15.73 -36.40
C PRO A 1 -32.36 -15.63 -34.89
N GLN A 2 -33.64 -15.55 -34.49
CA GLN A 2 -33.97 -15.47 -33.04
C GLN A 2 -34.40 -16.83 -32.47
N LEU A 3 -34.82 -17.76 -33.26
CA LEU A 3 -35.28 -19.09 -32.84
C LEU A 3 -34.98 -20.17 -33.91
N GLY A 4 -35.04 -21.46 -33.51
CA GLY A 4 -34.89 -22.63 -34.36
C GLY A 4 -33.45 -23.02 -34.65
N ASP A 5 -33.26 -23.98 -35.60
CA ASP A 5 -31.94 -24.58 -35.90
C ASP A 5 -30.89 -23.58 -36.35
N LYS A 6 -31.30 -22.55 -37.10
CA LYS A 6 -30.38 -21.46 -37.48
C LYS A 6 -29.84 -20.69 -36.29
N LYS A 7 -30.63 -20.53 -35.21
CA LYS A 7 -30.19 -19.92 -33.98
C LYS A 7 -29.18 -20.81 -33.23
N GLN A 8 -29.45 -22.11 -33.19
CA GLN A 8 -28.53 -23.07 -32.55
C GLN A 8 -27.18 -23.12 -33.28
N ILE A 9 -27.17 -23.09 -34.62
CA ILE A 9 -25.93 -23.05 -35.40
C ILE A 9 -25.16 -21.77 -35.14
N LEU A 10 -25.84 -20.62 -35.07
CA LEU A 10 -25.19 -19.34 -34.71
C LEU A 10 -24.59 -19.36 -33.34
N ASP A 11 -25.32 -19.87 -32.34
CA ASP A 11 -24.83 -19.94 -30.95
C ASP A 11 -23.66 -20.91 -30.84
N LEU A 12 -23.66 -22.01 -31.59
CA LEU A 12 -22.52 -22.93 -31.67
C LEU A 12 -21.30 -22.24 -32.29
N SER A 13 -21.49 -21.50 -33.38
CA SER A 13 -20.42 -20.78 -34.06
C SER A 13 -19.80 -19.70 -33.13
N ILE A 14 -20.63 -18.94 -32.44
CA ILE A 14 -20.16 -17.94 -31.45
C ILE A 14 -19.38 -18.62 -30.34
N ARG A 15 -19.83 -19.78 -29.86
CA ARG A 15 -19.14 -20.56 -28.80
C ARG A 15 -17.78 -21.02 -29.30
N ASN A 16 -17.71 -21.59 -30.48
CA ASN A 16 -16.46 -22.04 -31.07
C ASN A 16 -15.47 -20.89 -31.31
N ALA A 17 -15.94 -19.75 -31.78
CA ALA A 17 -15.11 -18.55 -31.97
C ALA A 17 -14.55 -18.05 -30.61
N LYS A 18 -15.35 -18.08 -29.52
CA LYS A 18 -14.88 -17.73 -28.17
C LYS A 18 -13.83 -18.72 -27.67
N PHE A 19 -14.05 -20.04 -27.90
CA PHE A 19 -13.07 -21.06 -27.53
C PHE A 19 -11.75 -20.89 -28.28
N TYR A 20 -11.81 -20.72 -29.60
CA TYR A 20 -10.61 -20.47 -30.40
C TYR A 20 -9.85 -19.24 -29.97
N ARG A 21 -10.55 -18.15 -29.65
CA ARG A 21 -9.93 -16.93 -29.11
C ARG A 21 -9.21 -17.19 -27.78
N ILE A 22 -9.84 -17.94 -26.86
CA ILE A 22 -9.24 -18.27 -25.57
C ILE A 22 -7.98 -19.13 -25.78
N GLU A 23 -8.03 -20.08 -26.67
CA GLU A 23 -6.91 -20.96 -26.98
C GLU A 23 -5.73 -20.22 -27.62
N GLN A 24 -6.00 -19.33 -28.58
CA GLN A 24 -5.01 -18.42 -29.13
C GLN A 24 -4.38 -17.52 -28.07
N LEU A 25 -5.17 -16.97 -27.14
CA LEU A 25 -4.66 -16.17 -26.05
C LEU A 25 -3.77 -16.98 -25.10
N LYS A 26 -4.12 -18.24 -24.81
CA LYS A 26 -3.28 -19.15 -24.02
C LYS A 26 -1.96 -19.45 -24.71
N GLN A 27 -1.98 -19.76 -26.00
CA GLN A 27 -0.76 -20.01 -26.79
C GLN A 27 0.15 -18.78 -26.82
N LEU A 28 -0.40 -17.57 -27.02
CA LEU A 28 0.35 -16.32 -26.98
C LEU A 28 0.96 -16.08 -25.60
N GLN A 29 0.28 -16.47 -24.52
CA GLN A 29 0.79 -16.35 -23.15
C GLN A 29 1.90 -17.35 -22.86
N ILE A 30 1.90 -18.51 -23.50
CA ILE A 30 2.98 -19.50 -23.42
C ILE A 30 4.23 -19.02 -24.16
N VAL A 31 4.05 -18.38 -25.33
CA VAL A 31 5.14 -17.90 -26.20
C VAL A 31 5.78 -16.60 -25.65
N ASP A 32 4.99 -15.69 -25.08
CA ASP A 32 5.47 -14.45 -24.44
C ASP A 32 4.62 -14.16 -23.19
N PRO A 33 4.95 -14.76 -22.05
CA PRO A 33 4.23 -14.57 -20.79
C PRO A 33 4.22 -13.11 -20.33
N ASP A 34 5.23 -12.34 -20.73
CA ASP A 34 5.36 -10.93 -20.36
C ASP A 34 4.69 -9.95 -21.33
N ARG A 35 4.11 -10.43 -22.42
CA ARG A 35 3.50 -9.58 -23.45
C ARG A 35 2.49 -8.59 -22.90
N HIS A 36 1.64 -9.06 -21.98
CA HIS A 36 0.64 -8.21 -21.35
C HIS A 36 1.29 -7.10 -20.50
N THR A 37 2.28 -7.46 -19.70
CA THR A 37 3.05 -6.53 -18.88
C THR A 37 3.80 -5.51 -19.73
N LYS A 38 4.51 -5.96 -20.77
CA LYS A 38 5.23 -5.07 -21.70
C LYS A 38 4.28 -4.05 -22.34
N ARG A 39 3.13 -4.51 -22.83
CA ARG A 39 2.12 -3.63 -23.43
C ARG A 39 1.62 -2.58 -22.44
N ILE A 40 1.34 -2.96 -21.19
CA ILE A 40 0.85 -2.03 -20.17
C ILE A 40 1.95 -1.02 -19.80
N MET A 41 3.19 -1.45 -19.60
CA MET A 41 4.29 -0.55 -19.25
C MET A 41 4.56 0.47 -20.36
N ALA A 42 4.56 0.02 -21.63
CA ALA A 42 4.67 0.91 -22.77
C ALA A 42 3.48 1.90 -22.88
N GLN A 43 2.25 1.43 -22.59
CA GLN A 43 1.07 2.31 -22.57
C GLN A 43 1.19 3.34 -21.44
N MET A 44 1.61 2.94 -20.23
CA MET A 44 1.83 3.85 -19.10
C MET A 44 2.90 4.90 -19.42
N GLN A 45 3.99 4.50 -20.05
CA GLN A 45 5.05 5.43 -20.49
C GLN A 45 4.47 6.51 -21.41
N LYS A 46 3.65 6.10 -22.38
CA LYS A 46 3.01 7.02 -23.34
C LYS A 46 1.99 7.94 -22.67
N ASP A 47 1.06 7.37 -21.91
CA ASP A 47 -0.02 8.11 -21.25
C ASP A 47 0.52 9.14 -20.26
N LEU A 48 1.56 8.78 -19.52
CA LEU A 48 2.21 9.62 -18.52
C LEU A 48 3.42 10.40 -19.08
N ARG A 49 3.69 10.35 -20.39
CA ARG A 49 4.80 11.06 -21.05
C ARG A 49 6.14 10.85 -20.33
N LEU A 50 6.41 9.61 -19.90
CA LEU A 50 7.62 9.28 -19.16
C LEU A 50 8.80 9.03 -20.12
N PRO A 51 10.04 9.33 -19.70
CA PRO A 51 11.23 9.07 -20.52
C PRO A 51 11.52 7.56 -20.66
N VAL A 52 11.11 6.75 -19.68
CA VAL A 52 11.28 5.28 -19.66
C VAL A 52 10.02 4.57 -19.19
N GLU A 53 9.89 3.28 -19.50
CA GLU A 53 8.80 2.45 -18.98
C GLU A 53 8.83 2.43 -17.45
N PRO A 54 7.69 2.66 -16.76
CA PRO A 54 7.62 2.67 -15.30
C PRO A 54 7.52 1.25 -14.74
N ARG A 55 8.59 0.45 -14.89
CA ARG A 55 8.65 -0.93 -14.40
C ARG A 55 8.74 -1.05 -12.89
N HIS A 56 9.37 -0.07 -12.24
CA HIS A 56 9.44 0.05 -10.79
C HIS A 56 8.75 1.34 -10.37
N ILE A 57 7.62 1.23 -9.69
CA ILE A 57 6.78 2.34 -9.25
C ILE A 57 6.67 2.30 -7.74
N GLU A 58 6.88 3.43 -7.07
CA GLU A 58 6.64 3.60 -5.64
C GLU A 58 5.49 4.59 -5.42
N CYS A 59 4.56 4.27 -4.53
CA CYS A 59 3.47 5.17 -4.16
C CYS A 59 3.51 5.46 -2.66
N PHE A 60 3.47 6.75 -2.31
CA PHE A 60 3.48 7.23 -0.93
C PHE A 60 2.10 7.76 -0.54
N ASP A 61 1.64 7.37 0.63
CA ASP A 61 0.44 7.90 1.28
C ASP A 61 0.77 8.29 2.72
N ASN A 62 0.43 9.52 3.10
CA ASN A 62 0.46 9.98 4.48
C ASN A 62 -0.90 9.74 5.11
N SER A 63 -0.98 8.81 6.03
CA SER A 63 -2.18 8.57 6.81
C SER A 63 -2.03 9.15 8.21
N ASN A 64 -2.57 10.37 8.40
CA ASN A 64 -2.74 10.97 9.71
C ASN A 64 -4.11 10.61 10.25
N ILE A 65 -4.17 9.70 11.22
CA ILE A 65 -5.41 9.43 11.95
C ILE A 65 -5.31 10.11 13.31
N GLN A 66 -6.01 11.24 13.46
CA GLN A 66 -6.24 11.97 14.73
C GLN A 66 -4.99 12.42 15.49
N GLY A 67 -3.94 12.89 14.80
CA GLY A 67 -2.87 13.67 15.42
C GLY A 67 -1.86 12.91 16.30
N THR A 68 -2.04 11.61 16.52
CA THR A 68 -1.12 10.81 17.32
C THR A 68 -0.33 9.81 16.47
N ASN A 69 1.01 9.89 16.51
CA ASN A 69 1.91 8.98 15.82
C ASN A 69 1.69 8.92 14.29
N PRO A 70 1.95 9.99 13.54
CA PRO A 70 1.80 10.01 12.10
C PRO A 70 2.67 8.92 11.45
N VAL A 71 2.10 8.22 10.48
CA VAL A 71 2.76 7.15 9.74
C VAL A 71 2.53 7.36 8.26
N ALA A 72 3.58 7.20 7.49
CA ALA A 72 3.48 7.14 6.05
C ALA A 72 3.70 5.71 5.54
N ALA A 73 3.01 5.39 4.47
CA ALA A 73 3.14 4.13 3.76
C ALA A 73 3.85 4.34 2.42
N CYS A 74 4.76 3.44 2.08
CA CYS A 74 5.34 3.32 0.75
C CYS A 74 5.02 1.93 0.22
N VAL A 75 4.28 1.85 -0.87
CA VAL A 75 4.03 0.60 -1.59
C VAL A 75 4.79 0.59 -2.89
N VAL A 76 5.19 -0.60 -3.31
CA VAL A 76 6.04 -0.82 -4.49
C VAL A 76 5.35 -1.76 -5.45
N PHE A 77 5.27 -1.35 -6.71
CA PHE A 77 4.86 -2.21 -7.82
C PHE A 77 6.04 -2.41 -8.76
N LYS A 78 6.24 -3.65 -9.18
CA LYS A 78 7.20 -4.03 -10.20
C LYS A 78 6.47 -4.71 -11.34
N ASP A 79 6.70 -4.22 -12.55
CA ASP A 79 6.04 -4.71 -13.77
C ASP A 79 4.48 -4.74 -13.64
N GLY A 80 3.91 -3.68 -13.04
CA GLY A 80 2.48 -3.52 -12.83
C GLY A 80 1.87 -4.39 -11.71
N LYS A 81 2.68 -5.12 -10.94
CA LYS A 81 2.21 -6.01 -9.87
C LYS A 81 2.75 -5.60 -8.50
N PRO A 82 1.98 -5.78 -7.41
CA PRO A 82 2.42 -5.48 -6.06
C PRO A 82 3.66 -6.30 -5.64
N SER A 83 4.73 -5.63 -5.21
CA SER A 83 5.92 -6.25 -4.62
C SER A 83 5.91 -6.07 -3.10
N LYS A 84 5.09 -6.86 -2.40
CA LYS A 84 4.81 -6.69 -0.95
C LYS A 84 6.05 -6.75 -0.07
N LYS A 85 7.10 -7.47 -0.48
CA LYS A 85 8.39 -7.55 0.25
C LYS A 85 9.11 -6.20 0.31
N ASP A 86 8.84 -5.33 -0.68
CA ASP A 86 9.47 -4.03 -0.82
C ASP A 86 8.68 -2.89 -0.15
N TYR A 87 7.47 -3.17 0.37
CA TYR A 87 6.64 -2.20 1.09
C TYR A 87 7.32 -1.73 2.37
N ARG A 88 7.14 -0.46 2.71
CA ARG A 88 7.71 0.12 3.94
C ARG A 88 6.70 1.02 4.64
N HIS A 89 6.72 0.94 5.98
CA HIS A 89 6.08 1.94 6.83
C HIS A 89 7.14 2.87 7.41
N PHE A 90 6.81 4.13 7.49
CA PHE A 90 7.67 5.16 8.08
C PHE A 90 6.97 5.79 9.28
N ASN A 91 7.54 5.63 10.45
CA ASN A 91 7.17 6.46 11.59
C ASN A 91 7.80 7.83 11.38
N ILE A 92 7.01 8.88 11.43
CA ILE A 92 7.49 10.27 11.38
C ILE A 92 8.23 10.55 12.68
N LYS A 93 9.41 11.16 12.58
CA LYS A 93 10.32 11.36 13.72
C LYS A 93 10.59 12.81 14.03
N THR A 94 10.64 13.67 13.01
CA THR A 94 11.12 15.06 13.11
C THR A 94 10.01 16.09 13.06
N VAL A 95 8.77 15.65 12.77
CA VAL A 95 7.62 16.55 12.60
C VAL A 95 6.74 16.50 13.84
N GLU A 96 6.57 17.64 14.50
CA GLU A 96 5.62 17.82 15.60
C GLU A 96 4.27 18.29 15.07
N GLY A 97 3.21 17.59 15.50
CA GLY A 97 1.84 17.91 15.08
C GLY A 97 1.42 17.35 13.72
N PRO A 98 0.24 17.74 13.21
CA PRO A 98 -0.35 17.22 11.98
C PRO A 98 0.14 18.00 10.74
N ASP A 99 1.42 17.93 10.42
CA ASP A 99 1.98 18.52 9.20
C ASP A 99 2.27 17.44 8.14
N ASP A 100 1.32 17.28 7.23
CA ASP A 100 1.40 16.32 6.12
C ASP A 100 2.51 16.66 5.12
N PHE A 101 2.85 17.95 4.97
CA PHE A 101 3.89 18.41 4.03
C PHE A 101 5.28 18.08 4.56
N ALA A 102 5.56 18.44 5.81
CA ALA A 102 6.83 18.10 6.45
C ALA A 102 7.00 16.58 6.56
N SER A 103 5.94 15.86 6.91
CA SER A 103 5.93 14.39 6.96
C SER A 103 6.29 13.76 5.61
N MET A 104 5.73 14.27 4.50
CA MET A 104 6.05 13.77 3.17
C MET A 104 7.52 14.05 2.80
N THR A 105 8.03 15.25 3.13
CA THR A 105 9.44 15.58 2.95
C THR A 105 10.34 14.60 3.69
N GLU A 106 10.10 14.36 4.99
CA GLU A 106 10.89 13.43 5.81
C GLU A 106 10.91 12.01 5.20
N VAL A 107 9.74 11.50 4.83
CA VAL A 107 9.60 10.11 4.38
C VAL A 107 10.30 9.88 3.04
N VAL A 108 10.09 10.77 2.08
CA VAL A 108 10.70 10.69 0.75
C VAL A 108 12.22 10.83 0.86
N TYR A 109 12.71 11.77 1.68
CA TYR A 109 14.14 11.91 1.95
C TYR A 109 14.73 10.63 2.53
N ARG A 110 14.17 10.10 3.61
CA ARG A 110 14.66 8.90 4.28
C ARG A 110 14.63 7.67 3.38
N ARG A 111 13.60 7.54 2.54
CA ARG A 111 13.50 6.43 1.58
C ARG A 111 14.63 6.47 0.58
N TYR A 112 14.83 7.58 -0.10
CA TYR A 112 15.80 7.68 -1.20
C TYR A 112 17.23 7.86 -0.70
N LYS A 113 17.44 8.52 0.42
CA LYS A 113 18.74 8.54 1.09
C LYS A 113 19.23 7.12 1.37
N ARG A 114 18.36 6.29 1.93
CA ARG A 114 18.68 4.89 2.21
C ARG A 114 19.00 4.10 0.93
N LEU A 115 18.21 4.24 -0.14
CA LEU A 115 18.48 3.54 -1.40
C LEU A 115 19.83 3.96 -2.01
N LEU A 116 20.18 5.24 -1.91
CA LEU A 116 21.49 5.74 -2.34
C LEU A 116 22.63 5.16 -1.49
N ASP A 117 22.49 5.15 -0.16
CA ASP A 117 23.50 4.65 0.76
C ASP A 117 23.73 3.12 0.60
N GLU A 118 22.65 2.37 0.30
CA GLU A 118 22.69 0.92 0.08
C GLU A 118 22.99 0.55 -1.38
N ASN A 119 23.18 1.53 -2.29
CA ASN A 119 23.32 1.32 -3.74
C ASN A 119 22.21 0.48 -4.37
N GLU A 120 20.99 0.62 -3.84
CA GLU A 120 19.82 -0.09 -4.35
C GLU A 120 19.21 0.65 -5.57
N PRO A 121 18.55 -0.08 -6.49
CA PRO A 121 17.96 0.52 -7.68
C PRO A 121 16.83 1.49 -7.32
N LEU A 122 16.90 2.68 -7.93
CA LEU A 122 15.87 3.71 -7.80
C LEU A 122 14.63 3.35 -8.64
N PRO A 123 13.41 3.81 -8.26
CA PRO A 123 12.22 3.61 -9.05
C PRO A 123 12.24 4.44 -10.35
N ASN A 124 11.46 4.01 -11.33
CA ASN A 124 11.24 4.78 -12.56
C ASN A 124 10.18 5.89 -12.36
N LEU A 125 9.24 5.67 -11.44
CA LEU A 125 8.14 6.59 -11.17
C LEU A 125 7.81 6.61 -9.68
N ILE A 126 7.63 7.81 -9.14
CA ILE A 126 7.09 8.06 -7.81
C ILE A 126 5.67 8.63 -7.96
N ILE A 127 4.73 8.08 -7.20
CA ILE A 127 3.37 8.59 -7.10
C ILE A 127 3.14 9.08 -5.67
N ILE A 128 2.70 10.31 -5.52
CA ILE A 128 2.32 10.90 -4.23
C ILE A 128 0.79 10.91 -4.14
N ASP A 129 0.21 10.19 -3.18
CA ASP A 129 -1.23 10.27 -2.88
C ASP A 129 -1.54 11.57 -2.16
N GLY A 130 -1.56 12.64 -2.95
CA GLY A 130 -1.77 14.00 -2.48
C GLY A 130 -1.71 15.01 -3.61
N GLY A 131 -2.26 16.19 -3.33
CA GLY A 131 -2.28 17.29 -4.27
C GLY A 131 -0.92 17.97 -4.45
N LYS A 132 -0.93 19.11 -5.15
CA LYS A 132 0.26 19.90 -5.50
C LYS A 132 1.19 20.22 -4.31
N GLY A 133 0.62 20.45 -3.12
CA GLY A 133 1.41 20.78 -1.92
C GLY A 133 2.28 19.61 -1.46
N GLN A 134 1.71 18.39 -1.38
CA GLN A 134 2.47 17.18 -1.00
C GLN A 134 3.48 16.79 -2.09
N LEU A 135 3.13 16.97 -3.37
CA LEU A 135 4.06 16.79 -4.48
C LEU A 135 5.25 17.74 -4.36
N SER A 136 5.01 19.04 -4.08
CA SER A 136 6.08 20.03 -3.89
C SER A 136 6.98 19.69 -2.70
N SER A 137 6.42 19.13 -1.64
CA SER A 137 7.17 18.68 -0.47
C SER A 137 8.07 17.48 -0.78
N ALA A 138 7.56 16.50 -1.52
CA ALA A 138 8.36 15.38 -2.00
C ALA A 138 9.52 15.82 -2.91
N LEU A 139 9.27 16.82 -3.77
CA LEU A 139 10.29 17.38 -4.65
C LEU A 139 11.47 18.01 -3.90
N LYS A 140 11.23 18.69 -2.78
CA LYS A 140 12.31 19.25 -1.96
C LYS A 140 13.31 18.18 -1.53
N SER A 141 12.82 17.02 -1.13
CA SER A 141 13.68 15.88 -0.77
C SER A 141 14.48 15.34 -1.94
N LEU A 142 13.87 15.26 -3.13
CA LEU A 142 14.58 14.84 -4.34
C LEU A 142 15.63 15.87 -4.79
N ASP A 143 15.36 17.15 -4.60
CA ASP A 143 16.32 18.23 -4.86
C ASP A 143 17.54 18.11 -3.95
N GLU A 144 17.31 17.94 -2.63
CA GLU A 144 18.38 17.81 -1.63
C GLU A 144 19.27 16.57 -1.89
N LEU A 145 18.69 15.49 -2.40
CA LEU A 145 19.43 14.27 -2.74
C LEU A 145 20.01 14.27 -4.17
N GLY A 146 19.84 15.33 -4.94
CA GLY A 146 20.30 15.41 -6.34
C GLY A 146 19.60 14.42 -7.28
N LEU A 147 18.35 14.05 -6.96
CA LEU A 147 17.53 13.08 -7.71
C LEU A 147 16.47 13.74 -8.60
N ARG A 148 16.29 15.06 -8.51
CA ARG A 148 15.37 15.76 -9.40
C ARG A 148 15.73 15.54 -10.86
N GLY A 149 14.72 15.19 -11.68
CA GLY A 149 14.92 14.87 -13.09
C GLY A 149 15.50 13.47 -13.37
N LYS A 150 16.02 12.76 -12.35
CA LYS A 150 16.47 11.37 -12.50
C LYS A 150 15.33 10.37 -12.31
N ILE A 151 14.32 10.71 -11.51
CA ILE A 151 13.14 9.91 -11.24
C ILE A 151 11.91 10.72 -11.62
N ALA A 152 11.00 10.15 -12.40
CA ALA A 152 9.71 10.78 -12.66
C ALA A 152 8.86 10.80 -11.38
N ILE A 153 8.16 11.89 -11.13
CA ILE A 153 7.27 12.02 -9.98
C ILE A 153 5.96 12.69 -10.37
N ILE A 154 4.84 12.18 -9.88
CA ILE A 154 3.50 12.73 -10.08
C ILE A 154 2.75 12.74 -8.75
N GLY A 155 1.84 13.71 -8.58
CA GLY A 155 0.84 13.73 -7.53
C GLY A 155 -0.52 13.28 -8.04
N ILE A 156 -1.32 12.62 -7.21
CA ILE A 156 -2.71 12.27 -7.53
C ILE A 156 -3.66 12.87 -6.50
N ALA A 157 -4.62 13.71 -6.95
CA ALA A 157 -5.64 14.26 -6.09
C ALA A 157 -6.86 13.32 -5.96
N LYS A 158 -7.34 13.15 -4.71
CA LYS A 158 -8.34 12.12 -4.34
C LYS A 158 -9.69 12.25 -5.03
N ARG A 159 -10.21 13.48 -5.24
CA ARG A 159 -11.61 13.69 -5.67
C ARG A 159 -11.87 13.42 -7.15
N LEU A 160 -10.94 13.82 -8.04
CA LEU A 160 -11.13 13.79 -9.49
C LEU A 160 -10.11 12.93 -10.21
N GLU A 161 -9.23 12.23 -9.47
CA GLU A 161 -8.13 11.44 -10.04
C GLU A 161 -7.22 12.29 -10.94
N GLU A 162 -7.08 13.55 -10.58
CA GLU A 162 -6.22 14.51 -11.25
C GLU A 162 -4.76 14.19 -11.02
N LEU A 163 -4.00 14.05 -12.10
CA LEU A 163 -2.57 13.84 -12.05
C LEU A 163 -1.85 15.18 -12.21
N PHE A 164 -0.95 15.50 -11.30
CA PHE A 164 -0.15 16.73 -11.33
C PHE A 164 1.31 16.41 -11.56
N TYR A 165 1.91 17.11 -12.47
CA TYR A 165 3.36 17.12 -12.67
C TYR A 165 4.01 18.27 -11.88
N PRO A 166 5.31 18.16 -11.56
CA PRO A 166 6.04 19.25 -10.94
C PRO A 166 6.01 20.53 -11.79
N GLY A 167 5.54 21.61 -11.19
CA GLY A 167 5.47 22.92 -11.87
C GLY A 167 4.23 23.15 -12.74
N ASP A 168 3.46 22.10 -13.05
CA ASP A 168 2.27 22.28 -13.88
C ASP A 168 1.09 22.84 -13.07
N SER A 169 0.46 23.87 -13.63
CA SER A 169 -0.78 24.43 -13.09
C SER A 169 -2.02 23.62 -13.48
N ILE A 170 -1.95 22.89 -14.61
CA ILE A 170 -3.05 22.12 -15.19
C ILE A 170 -2.86 20.65 -14.88
N ALA A 171 -3.93 19.99 -14.43
CA ALA A 171 -3.94 18.56 -14.19
C ALA A 171 -4.04 17.78 -15.51
N LEU A 172 -3.36 16.63 -15.55
CA LEU A 172 -3.60 15.63 -16.60
C LEU A 172 -4.77 14.74 -16.19
N TYR A 173 -5.71 14.54 -17.08
CA TYR A 173 -6.81 13.59 -16.94
C TYR A 173 -6.60 12.41 -17.88
N LEU A 174 -6.68 11.21 -17.34
CA LEU A 174 -6.66 9.97 -18.11
C LEU A 174 -8.09 9.47 -18.35
N ASP A 175 -8.28 8.72 -19.42
CA ASP A 175 -9.54 8.02 -19.65
C ASP A 175 -9.81 7.07 -18.48
N LYS A 176 -11.04 7.12 -17.92
CA LYS A 176 -11.48 6.27 -16.80
C LYS A 176 -11.37 4.77 -17.08
N LYS A 177 -11.36 4.38 -18.36
CA LYS A 177 -11.21 2.99 -18.79
C LYS A 177 -9.75 2.60 -19.04
N SER A 178 -8.80 3.54 -19.00
CA SER A 178 -7.40 3.26 -19.32
C SER A 178 -6.80 2.29 -18.31
N GLU A 179 -5.92 1.41 -18.77
CA GLU A 179 -5.17 0.48 -17.90
C GLU A 179 -4.17 1.23 -17.03
N THR A 180 -3.61 2.32 -17.54
CA THR A 180 -2.73 3.22 -16.80
C THR A 180 -3.41 3.77 -15.55
N LEU A 181 -4.62 4.33 -15.69
CA LEU A 181 -5.36 4.86 -14.54
C LEU A 181 -5.71 3.77 -13.54
N LYS A 182 -6.11 2.58 -14.01
CA LYS A 182 -6.41 1.43 -13.13
C LYS A 182 -5.20 1.01 -12.28
N ILE A 183 -4.00 1.01 -12.85
CA ILE A 183 -2.78 0.69 -12.09
C ILE A 183 -2.48 1.78 -11.06
N ILE A 184 -2.61 3.05 -11.42
CA ILE A 184 -2.42 4.17 -10.50
C ILE A 184 -3.43 4.10 -9.33
N GLN A 185 -4.70 3.80 -9.63
CA GLN A 185 -5.74 3.59 -8.63
C GLN A 185 -5.42 2.41 -7.71
N GLN A 186 -4.93 1.30 -8.26
CA GLN A 186 -4.51 0.14 -7.45
C GLN A 186 -3.36 0.49 -6.53
N LEU A 187 -2.33 1.21 -7.01
CA LEU A 187 -1.21 1.69 -6.20
C LEU A 187 -1.69 2.58 -5.06
N ARG A 188 -2.51 3.59 -5.37
CA ARG A 188 -3.09 4.50 -4.37
C ARG A 188 -3.92 3.74 -3.32
N ASN A 189 -4.85 2.89 -3.77
CA ASN A 189 -5.72 2.14 -2.87
C ASN A 189 -4.91 1.19 -1.98
N GLU A 190 -3.85 0.60 -2.52
CA GLU A 190 -2.96 -0.29 -1.78
C GLU A 190 -2.10 0.48 -0.78
N ALA A 191 -1.59 1.69 -1.13
CA ALA A 191 -0.86 2.54 -0.20
C ALA A 191 -1.75 2.95 0.98
N HIS A 192 -2.97 3.37 0.69
CA HIS A 192 -3.96 3.72 1.71
C HIS A 192 -4.33 2.52 2.60
N ARG A 193 -4.64 1.35 2.00
CA ARG A 193 -4.91 0.11 2.73
C ARG A 193 -3.75 -0.27 3.65
N PHE A 194 -2.53 -0.21 3.15
CA PHE A 194 -1.32 -0.56 3.89
C PHE A 194 -1.08 0.40 5.05
N GLY A 195 -1.24 1.70 4.85
CA GLY A 195 -1.17 2.72 5.91
C GLY A 195 -2.19 2.49 7.02
N ILE A 196 -3.47 2.29 6.68
CA ILE A 196 -4.53 2.02 7.66
C ILE A 196 -4.25 0.76 8.49
N THR A 197 -3.75 -0.30 7.88
CA THR A 197 -3.45 -1.56 8.58
C THR A 197 -2.42 -1.33 9.68
N HIS A 198 -1.36 -0.58 9.39
CA HIS A 198 -0.32 -0.27 10.38
C HIS A 198 -0.85 0.57 11.56
N HIS A 199 -1.70 1.56 11.29
CA HIS A 199 -2.35 2.33 12.35
C HIS A 199 -3.26 1.48 13.25
N ARG A 200 -4.00 0.55 12.67
CA ARG A 200 -4.83 -0.38 13.44
C ARG A 200 -3.98 -1.28 14.32
N ASP A 201 -2.87 -1.80 13.79
CA ASP A 201 -1.94 -2.64 14.55
C ASP A 201 -1.27 -1.85 15.69
N LYS A 202 -0.84 -0.61 15.44
CA LYS A 202 -0.29 0.27 16.50
C LYS A 202 -1.31 0.54 17.60
N ARG A 203 -2.54 0.94 17.23
CA ARG A 203 -3.60 1.20 18.23
C ARG A 203 -3.97 -0.05 19.01
N SER A 204 -4.09 -1.18 18.33
CA SER A 204 -4.37 -2.46 19.01
C SER A 204 -3.27 -2.82 20.00
N LYS A 205 -2.00 -2.62 19.63
CA LYS A 205 -0.86 -2.83 20.54
C LYS A 205 -0.85 -1.84 21.70
N ALA A 206 -1.06 -0.56 21.43
CA ALA A 206 -1.09 0.46 22.48
C ALA A 206 -2.27 0.24 23.46
N ALA A 207 -3.46 -0.09 22.95
CA ALA A 207 -4.61 -0.42 23.79
C ALA A 207 -4.37 -1.71 24.60
N LEU A 208 -3.71 -2.72 24.02
CA LEU A 208 -3.36 -3.94 24.70
C LEU A 208 -2.32 -3.68 25.80
N ASN A 209 -1.28 -2.86 25.53
CA ASN A 209 -0.31 -2.44 26.52
C ASN A 209 -0.98 -1.77 27.70
N SER A 210 -1.75 -0.71 27.46
CA SER A 210 -2.46 0.03 28.52
C SER A 210 -3.40 -0.87 29.33
N SER A 211 -4.12 -1.77 28.65
CA SER A 211 -5.03 -2.72 29.33
C SER A 211 -4.29 -3.75 30.19
N ILE A 212 -3.11 -4.21 29.78
CA ILE A 212 -2.33 -5.21 30.52
C ILE A 212 -1.48 -4.56 31.63
N GLU A 213 -0.95 -3.34 31.39
CA GLU A 213 -0.19 -2.57 32.40
C GLU A 213 -1.02 -2.30 33.67
N SER A 214 -2.33 -2.19 33.55
CA SER A 214 -3.23 -2.01 34.69
C SER A 214 -3.44 -3.29 35.53
N ILE A 215 -2.93 -4.46 35.11
CA ILE A 215 -3.11 -5.73 35.81
C ILE A 215 -1.96 -5.95 36.83
N PRO A 216 -2.24 -5.97 38.13
CA PRO A 216 -1.20 -6.16 39.15
C PRO A 216 -0.45 -7.49 38.99
N GLY A 217 0.89 -7.42 38.97
CA GLY A 217 1.76 -8.60 38.90
C GLY A 217 2.01 -9.15 37.52
N ILE A 218 1.60 -8.42 36.45
CA ILE A 218 1.98 -8.70 35.05
C ILE A 218 3.10 -7.75 34.67
N GLY A 219 4.33 -8.27 34.55
CA GLY A 219 5.50 -7.49 34.15
C GLY A 219 5.64 -7.37 32.63
N GLU A 220 6.50 -6.46 32.18
CA GLU A 220 6.73 -6.09 30.78
C GLU A 220 7.01 -7.29 29.87
N LYS A 221 7.85 -8.24 30.30
CA LYS A 221 8.16 -9.46 29.53
C LYS A 221 6.92 -10.31 29.25
N THR A 222 6.05 -10.47 30.25
CA THR A 222 4.78 -11.21 30.11
C THR A 222 3.81 -10.47 29.19
N MET A 223 3.75 -9.14 29.33
CA MET A 223 2.98 -8.25 28.47
C MET A 223 3.40 -8.40 27.00
N LEU A 224 4.69 -8.33 26.70
CA LEU A 224 5.20 -8.51 25.33
C LEU A 224 4.82 -9.87 24.73
N THR A 225 4.90 -10.94 25.53
CA THR A 225 4.50 -12.28 25.11
C THR A 225 3.00 -12.35 24.74
N LEU A 226 2.14 -11.77 25.59
CA LEU A 226 0.69 -11.69 25.32
C LEU A 226 0.37 -10.87 24.06
N ILE A 227 1.05 -9.74 23.88
CA ILE A 227 0.86 -8.89 22.68
C ILE A 227 1.26 -9.64 21.41
N GLN A 228 2.37 -10.36 21.45
CA GLN A 228 2.83 -11.15 20.29
C GLN A 228 1.84 -12.26 19.92
N HIS A 229 1.24 -12.90 20.91
CA HIS A 229 0.31 -14.01 20.69
C HIS A 229 -1.11 -13.55 20.33
N PHE A 230 -1.74 -12.73 21.16
CA PHE A 230 -3.14 -12.34 21.01
C PHE A 230 -3.39 -11.16 20.06
N LYS A 231 -2.40 -10.31 19.85
CA LYS A 231 -2.40 -9.15 18.90
C LYS A 231 -3.46 -8.09 19.15
N SER A 232 -4.48 -8.34 19.99
CA SER A 232 -5.51 -7.36 20.34
C SER A 232 -6.20 -7.67 21.66
N VAL A 233 -6.69 -6.60 22.36
CA VAL A 233 -7.47 -6.72 23.62
C VAL A 233 -8.70 -7.60 23.41
N LYS A 234 -9.38 -7.45 22.28
CA LYS A 234 -10.59 -8.24 21.98
C LYS A 234 -10.30 -9.74 21.95
N ARG A 235 -9.19 -10.15 21.32
CA ARG A 235 -8.79 -11.57 21.28
C ARG A 235 -8.37 -12.07 22.64
N LEU A 236 -7.65 -11.27 23.42
CA LEU A 236 -7.27 -11.63 24.76
C LEU A 236 -8.48 -11.80 25.69
N LYS A 237 -9.47 -10.90 25.62
CA LYS A 237 -10.73 -11.01 26.38
C LYS A 237 -11.60 -12.22 25.99
N LEU A 238 -11.52 -12.67 24.75
CA LEU A 238 -12.27 -13.84 24.26
C LEU A 238 -11.52 -15.16 24.47
N ALA A 239 -10.24 -15.11 24.84
CA ALA A 239 -9.43 -16.29 25.06
C ALA A 239 -9.81 -16.99 26.35
N THR A 240 -9.79 -18.30 26.35
CA THR A 240 -10.01 -19.13 27.52
C THR A 240 -8.80 -19.04 28.47
N GLU A 241 -9.03 -19.33 29.76
CA GLU A 241 -7.96 -19.41 30.75
C GLU A 241 -6.85 -20.38 30.31
N LYS A 242 -7.23 -21.47 29.69
CA LYS A 242 -6.30 -22.47 29.15
C LYS A 242 -5.40 -21.88 28.05
N GLU A 243 -5.98 -21.23 27.06
CA GLU A 243 -5.20 -20.58 25.97
C GLU A 243 -4.23 -19.51 26.50
N ILE A 244 -4.63 -18.74 27.51
CA ILE A 244 -3.77 -17.78 28.16
C ILE A 244 -2.69 -18.48 28.97
N SER A 245 -3.04 -19.57 29.69
CA SER A 245 -2.09 -20.30 30.51
C SER A 245 -1.00 -21.01 29.71
N ASP A 246 -1.32 -21.49 28.52
CA ASP A 246 -0.37 -22.11 27.59
C ASP A 246 0.72 -21.10 27.13
N VAL A 247 0.43 -19.80 27.18
CA VAL A 247 1.34 -18.74 26.76
C VAL A 247 2.18 -18.17 27.91
N ILE A 248 1.58 -17.99 29.10
CA ILE A 248 2.22 -17.26 30.22
C ILE A 248 2.20 -18.00 31.54
N GLY A 249 1.65 -19.20 31.58
CA GLY A 249 1.48 -20.02 32.78
C GLY A 249 0.22 -19.72 33.59
N MET A 250 -0.28 -20.74 34.30
CA MET A 250 -1.57 -20.75 35.00
C MET A 250 -1.78 -19.61 35.99
N SER A 251 -0.76 -19.33 36.84
CA SER A 251 -0.87 -18.31 37.88
C SER A 251 -1.14 -16.91 37.35
N LYS A 252 -0.51 -16.55 36.19
CA LYS A 252 -0.69 -15.26 35.54
C LYS A 252 -1.99 -15.23 34.71
N ALA A 253 -2.36 -16.36 34.12
CA ALA A 253 -3.60 -16.49 33.34
C ALA A 253 -4.82 -16.20 34.22
N LYS A 254 -4.91 -16.78 35.42
CA LYS A 254 -5.98 -16.50 36.39
C LYS A 254 -6.15 -15.02 36.70
N LYS A 255 -5.05 -14.31 36.97
CA LYS A 255 -5.08 -12.87 37.23
C LYS A 255 -5.65 -12.07 36.06
N ILE A 256 -5.34 -12.45 34.81
CA ILE A 256 -5.84 -11.77 33.62
C ILE A 256 -7.33 -12.03 33.43
N VAL A 257 -7.76 -13.28 33.60
CA VAL A 257 -9.19 -13.64 33.48
C VAL A 257 -10.02 -12.95 34.58
N GLU A 258 -9.55 -12.98 35.83
CA GLU A 258 -10.19 -12.27 36.97
C GLU A 258 -10.30 -10.76 36.70
N PHE A 259 -9.23 -10.16 36.22
CA PHE A 259 -9.24 -8.73 35.91
C PHE A 259 -10.28 -8.36 34.83
N TYR A 260 -10.39 -9.14 33.79
CA TYR A 260 -11.36 -8.88 32.72
C TYR A 260 -12.78 -9.28 33.04
N ASN A 261 -13.00 -10.19 33.98
CA ASN A 261 -14.35 -10.53 34.44
C ASN A 261 -14.91 -9.51 35.45
N ASN A 262 -14.01 -8.77 36.15
CA ASN A 262 -14.39 -7.78 37.14
C ASN A 262 -14.47 -6.33 36.56
N ASN A 263 -14.12 -6.13 35.29
CA ASN A 263 -14.15 -4.86 34.58
C ASN A 263 -14.85 -5.00 33.21
#